data_1ad8e93131259f5c0d79de4ba8ae4748
#
_entry.id   1ad8e93131259f5c0d79de4ba8ae4748
#
_cell.length_a   1.000
_cell.length_b   1.000
_cell.length_c   1.000
_cell.angle_alpha   90.00
_cell.angle_beta   90.00
_cell.angle_gamma   90.00
#
_symmetry.space_group_name_H-M   'P 1'
#
loop_
_entity.id
_entity.type
_entity.pdbx_description
1 polymer ?
#
loop_
_entity_poly.entity_id
_entity_poly.type
_entity_poly.pdbx_seq_one_letter_code
_entity_poly.pdbx_strand_id
1 'polypeptide(L)'
;PRFLVAVGGRPARPEIPGVEHTWVSDDMFLLEDVPSAVVVVGAGFIACEFACILRGLGVAVTQVVRGPRLLRGFDAELAEAVLDGMREQGIEVLLEQTVVAVEGNPGALTAQLGNGQTVDCGGVLMATGRRPWLADLGLEAAGVAVDNGRIRVDANSCTSVPHIHAVGDVTDQVNLTPVAIDEGRAFADSVFGSR
;
A
#
# COMPACT_ATOMS: atom_id res chain seq x y z
N PRO A 1 -33.19 -5.44 -8.03
CA PRO A 1 -31.89 -4.83 -8.34
C PRO A 1 -30.79 -5.46 -7.49
N ARG A 2 -29.57 -5.53 -8.01
CA ARG A 2 -28.35 -5.94 -7.30
C ARG A 2 -27.34 -4.82 -7.34
N PHE A 3 -26.55 -4.67 -6.28
CA PHE A 3 -25.46 -3.72 -6.21
C PHE A 3 -24.15 -4.46 -5.98
N LEU A 4 -23.10 -4.04 -6.66
CA LEU A 4 -21.73 -4.53 -6.44
C LEU A 4 -20.85 -3.35 -6.03
N VAL A 5 -20.25 -3.43 -4.85
CA VAL A 5 -19.25 -2.47 -4.35
C VAL A 5 -17.86 -3.01 -4.70
N ALA A 6 -17.18 -2.34 -5.63
CA ALA A 6 -15.85 -2.72 -6.13
C ALA A 6 -14.94 -1.48 -6.20
N VAL A 7 -14.97 -0.66 -5.15
CA VAL A 7 -14.28 0.66 -5.09
C VAL A 7 -12.80 0.56 -4.68
N GLY A 8 -12.35 -0.63 -4.32
CA GLY A 8 -10.96 -0.88 -4.00
C GLY A 8 -10.47 -0.27 -2.67
N GLY A 9 -9.18 -0.02 -2.61
CA GLY A 9 -8.49 0.57 -1.46
C GLY A 9 -7.66 1.79 -1.85
N ARG A 10 -7.22 2.54 -0.84
CA ARG A 10 -6.34 3.70 -0.98
C ARG A 10 -5.05 3.51 -0.20
N PRO A 11 -3.93 4.09 -0.65
CA PRO A 11 -2.70 4.16 0.14
C PRO A 11 -2.95 4.82 1.48
N ALA A 12 -2.32 4.29 2.54
CA ALA A 12 -2.37 4.86 3.87
C ALA A 12 -1.12 5.72 4.11
N ARG A 13 -1.31 6.97 4.56
CA ARG A 13 -0.24 7.83 5.05
C ARG A 13 -0.22 7.80 6.58
N PRO A 14 0.96 7.76 7.22
CA PRO A 14 1.07 7.93 8.66
C PRO A 14 0.73 9.37 9.05
N GLU A 15 0.31 9.56 10.30
CA GLU A 15 0.09 10.91 10.86
C GLU A 15 1.41 11.43 11.45
N ILE A 16 2.25 11.99 10.61
CA ILE A 16 3.52 12.60 10.99
C ILE A 16 3.64 14.01 10.39
N PRO A 17 4.38 14.95 11.00
CA PRO A 17 4.66 16.26 10.44
C PRO A 17 5.32 16.16 9.05
N GLY A 18 4.86 16.96 8.10
CA GLY A 18 5.40 17.02 6.73
C GLY A 18 4.95 15.89 5.81
N VAL A 19 3.99 15.05 6.22
CA VAL A 19 3.48 13.95 5.39
C VAL A 19 2.82 14.45 4.10
N GLU A 20 2.33 15.67 4.08
CA GLU A 20 1.76 16.34 2.90
C GLU A 20 2.77 16.56 1.77
N HIS A 21 4.06 16.57 2.06
CA HIS A 21 5.14 16.68 1.08
C HIS A 21 5.58 15.32 0.51
N THR A 22 4.98 14.23 0.99
CA THR A 22 5.36 12.87 0.60
C THR A 22 4.46 12.32 -0.51
N TRP A 23 4.97 11.34 -1.22
CA TRP A 23 4.24 10.58 -2.23
C TRP A 23 3.61 9.32 -1.65
N VAL A 24 2.60 8.82 -2.33
CA VAL A 24 2.09 7.46 -2.21
C VAL A 24 2.28 6.72 -3.53
N SER A 25 1.96 5.42 -3.58
CA SER A 25 2.13 4.60 -4.79
C SER A 25 1.50 5.20 -6.05
N ASP A 26 0.36 5.86 -5.91
CA ASP A 26 -0.39 6.42 -7.04
C ASP A 26 0.33 7.63 -7.64
N ASP A 27 1.02 8.43 -6.81
CA ASP A 27 1.80 9.60 -7.23
C ASP A 27 3.02 9.19 -8.07
N MET A 28 3.58 7.98 -7.82
CA MET A 28 4.79 7.49 -8.50
C MET A 28 4.61 7.35 -10.02
N PHE A 29 3.39 7.10 -10.49
CA PHE A 29 3.06 7.00 -11.91
C PHE A 29 2.84 8.34 -12.60
N LEU A 30 2.84 9.43 -11.83
CA LEU A 30 2.61 10.79 -12.30
C LEU A 30 3.86 11.67 -12.20
N LEU A 31 4.99 11.12 -11.75
CA LEU A 31 6.24 11.86 -11.66
C LEU A 31 6.74 12.24 -13.06
N GLU A 32 6.91 13.53 -13.30
CA GLU A 32 7.53 14.06 -14.53
C GLU A 32 9.06 13.92 -14.47
N ASP A 33 9.64 14.19 -13.29
CA ASP A 33 11.06 14.08 -13.03
C ASP A 33 11.33 13.15 -11.84
N VAL A 34 12.34 12.30 -11.96
CA VAL A 34 12.76 11.40 -10.89
C VAL A 34 13.98 12.02 -10.18
N PRO A 35 13.90 12.30 -8.87
CA PRO A 35 15.01 12.90 -8.14
C PRO A 35 16.19 11.92 -8.00
N SER A 36 17.39 12.46 -7.72
CA SER A 36 18.61 11.68 -7.56
C SER A 36 18.61 10.77 -6.33
N ALA A 37 17.82 11.09 -5.30
CA ALA A 37 17.70 10.33 -4.06
C ALA A 37 16.26 10.26 -3.57
N VAL A 38 15.81 9.08 -3.12
CA VAL A 38 14.45 8.84 -2.59
C VAL A 38 14.51 8.00 -1.33
N VAL A 39 13.72 8.39 -0.33
CA VAL A 39 13.43 7.57 0.85
C VAL A 39 12.13 6.81 0.61
N VAL A 40 12.15 5.47 0.73
CA VAL A 40 10.97 4.60 0.64
C VAL A 40 10.63 4.11 2.03
N VAL A 41 9.41 4.41 2.51
CA VAL A 41 8.96 4.04 3.86
C VAL A 41 8.00 2.88 3.78
N GLY A 42 8.40 1.72 4.31
CA GLY A 42 7.56 0.52 4.32
C GLY A 42 8.36 -0.77 4.14
N ALA A 43 7.71 -1.90 4.43
CA ALA A 43 8.31 -3.23 4.39
C ALA A 43 7.56 -4.21 3.48
N GLY A 44 6.42 -3.79 2.90
CA GLY A 44 5.59 -4.61 2.02
C GLY A 44 6.13 -4.69 0.59
N PHE A 45 5.50 -5.54 -0.22
CA PHE A 45 5.91 -5.75 -1.61
C PHE A 45 5.92 -4.46 -2.43
N ILE A 46 4.95 -3.54 -2.23
CA ILE A 46 4.92 -2.24 -2.91
C ILE A 46 6.19 -1.43 -2.60
N ALA A 47 6.62 -1.39 -1.34
CA ALA A 47 7.86 -0.69 -0.95
C ALA A 47 9.09 -1.31 -1.61
N CYS A 48 9.22 -2.64 -1.59
CA CYS A 48 10.34 -3.36 -2.20
C CYS A 48 10.37 -3.18 -3.72
N GLU A 49 9.23 -3.29 -4.39
CA GLU A 49 9.11 -3.10 -5.84
C GLU A 49 9.52 -1.69 -6.27
N PHE A 50 8.98 -0.64 -5.64
CA PHE A 50 9.37 0.73 -5.96
C PHE A 50 10.83 1.03 -5.62
N ALA A 51 11.36 0.49 -4.51
CA ALA A 51 12.78 0.65 -4.19
C ALA A 51 13.67 0.04 -5.29
N CYS A 52 13.34 -1.16 -5.78
CA CYS A 52 14.06 -1.81 -6.87
C CYS A 52 13.91 -1.06 -8.21
N ILE A 53 12.69 -0.60 -8.53
CA ILE A 53 12.43 0.18 -9.76
C ILE A 53 13.24 1.48 -9.76
N LEU A 54 13.16 2.26 -8.67
CA LEU A 54 13.90 3.51 -8.54
C LEU A 54 15.41 3.28 -8.62
N ARG A 55 15.92 2.25 -7.95
CA ARG A 55 17.32 1.89 -8.01
C ARG A 55 17.75 1.49 -9.43
N GLY A 56 16.93 0.73 -10.15
CA GLY A 56 17.13 0.36 -11.55
C GLY A 56 17.18 1.57 -12.50
N LEU A 57 16.49 2.67 -12.15
CA LEU A 57 16.53 3.95 -12.85
C LEU A 57 17.74 4.83 -12.43
N GLY A 58 18.62 4.35 -11.56
CA GLY A 58 19.83 5.07 -11.12
C GLY A 58 19.64 5.98 -9.91
N VAL A 59 18.48 5.93 -9.24
CA VAL A 59 18.20 6.72 -8.03
C VAL A 59 18.93 6.13 -6.83
N ALA A 60 19.49 6.95 -5.96
CA ALA A 60 19.94 6.54 -4.63
C ALA A 60 18.71 6.27 -3.75
N VAL A 61 18.57 5.04 -3.25
CA VAL A 61 17.39 4.63 -2.49
C VAL A 61 17.78 4.23 -1.07
N THR A 62 17.13 4.86 -0.09
CA THR A 62 17.14 4.42 1.32
C THR A 62 15.74 3.92 1.68
N GLN A 63 15.60 2.63 1.98
CA GLN A 63 14.33 2.05 2.44
C GLN A 63 14.29 1.98 3.97
N VAL A 64 13.29 2.62 4.58
CA VAL A 64 13.10 2.67 6.04
C VAL A 64 11.99 1.69 6.44
N VAL A 65 12.33 0.75 7.30
CA VAL A 65 11.51 -0.38 7.69
C VAL A 65 11.33 -0.44 9.20
N ARG A 66 10.11 -0.31 9.69
CA ARG A 66 9.81 -0.30 11.13
C ARG A 66 10.11 -1.63 11.84
N GLY A 67 9.97 -2.72 11.14
CA GLY A 67 10.17 -4.06 11.71
C GLY A 67 11.59 -4.60 11.48
N PRO A 68 11.88 -5.80 12.01
CA PRO A 68 13.17 -6.44 11.85
C PRO A 68 13.38 -7.09 10.48
N ARG A 69 12.35 -7.14 9.62
CA ARG A 69 12.44 -7.77 8.29
C ARG A 69 11.47 -7.15 7.27
N LEU A 70 11.77 -7.35 5.99
CA LEU A 70 10.88 -7.08 4.86
C LEU A 70 9.77 -8.14 4.75
N LEU A 71 8.77 -7.87 3.93
CA LEU A 71 7.76 -8.82 3.44
C LEU A 71 7.11 -9.64 4.56
N ARG A 72 6.65 -8.94 5.60
CA ARG A 72 5.94 -9.58 6.73
C ARG A 72 4.74 -10.39 6.20
N GLY A 73 4.68 -11.67 6.60
CA GLY A 73 3.63 -12.61 6.14
C GLY A 73 4.10 -13.53 5.00
N PHE A 74 5.25 -13.27 4.39
CA PHE A 74 5.92 -14.18 3.47
C PHE A 74 6.90 -15.08 4.22
N ASP A 75 7.37 -16.12 3.54
CA ASP A 75 8.41 -17.01 4.03
C ASP A 75 9.66 -16.20 4.45
N ALA A 76 10.28 -16.60 5.57
CA ALA A 76 11.37 -15.83 6.15
C ALA A 76 12.66 -15.90 5.32
N GLU A 77 12.98 -17.08 4.76
CA GLU A 77 14.18 -17.29 3.95
C GLU A 77 14.07 -16.53 2.62
N LEU A 78 12.87 -16.51 2.01
CA LEU A 78 12.62 -15.72 0.80
C LEU A 78 12.71 -14.20 1.09
N ALA A 79 12.19 -13.74 2.21
CA ALA A 79 12.26 -12.34 2.60
C ALA A 79 13.71 -11.88 2.87
N GLU A 80 14.54 -12.75 3.44
CA GLU A 80 15.97 -12.51 3.66
C GLU A 80 16.74 -12.48 2.33
N ALA A 81 16.48 -13.42 1.42
CA ALA A 81 17.08 -13.42 0.10
C ALA A 81 16.73 -12.16 -0.71
N VAL A 82 15.49 -11.64 -0.59
CA VAL A 82 15.11 -10.37 -1.19
C VAL A 82 15.89 -9.21 -0.56
N LEU A 83 16.02 -9.16 0.76
CA LEU A 83 16.80 -8.14 1.46
C LEU A 83 18.25 -8.11 0.99
N ASP A 84 18.89 -9.27 0.90
CA ASP A 84 20.28 -9.41 0.48
C ASP A 84 20.44 -8.94 -0.98
N GLY A 85 19.58 -9.39 -1.89
CA GLY A 85 19.60 -8.95 -3.29
C GLY A 85 19.38 -7.44 -3.45
N MET A 86 18.53 -6.82 -2.64
CA MET A 86 18.33 -5.36 -2.63
C MET A 86 19.59 -4.63 -2.18
N ARG A 87 20.26 -5.12 -1.12
CA ARG A 87 21.52 -4.56 -0.63
C ARG A 87 22.66 -4.71 -1.63
N GLU A 88 22.78 -5.85 -2.28
CA GLU A 88 23.76 -6.10 -3.36
C GLU A 88 23.58 -5.13 -4.52
N GLN A 89 22.34 -4.74 -4.83
CA GLN A 89 22.05 -3.71 -5.84
C GLN A 89 22.31 -2.28 -5.34
N GLY A 90 22.73 -2.10 -4.09
CA GLY A 90 23.06 -0.80 -3.51
C GLY A 90 21.85 -0.02 -3.00
N ILE A 91 20.77 -0.70 -2.61
CA ILE A 91 19.68 -0.10 -1.83
C ILE A 91 20.09 -0.13 -0.36
N GLU A 92 20.09 1.01 0.29
CA GLU A 92 20.27 1.08 1.73
C GLU A 92 18.97 0.69 2.44
N VAL A 93 18.98 -0.40 3.22
CA VAL A 93 17.79 -0.84 3.96
C VAL A 93 18.04 -0.70 5.46
N LEU A 94 17.32 0.23 6.08
CA LEU A 94 17.36 0.55 7.50
C LEU A 94 16.21 -0.18 8.21
N LEU A 95 16.53 -1.32 8.82
CA LEU A 95 15.58 -2.10 9.62
C LEU A 95 15.41 -1.47 11.01
N GLU A 96 14.27 -1.76 11.65
CA GLU A 96 13.92 -1.30 13.01
C GLU A 96 13.98 0.24 13.16
N GLN A 97 13.71 0.95 12.05
CA GLN A 97 13.66 2.41 11.99
C GLN A 97 12.30 2.90 11.52
N THR A 98 11.94 4.11 11.99
CA THR A 98 10.70 4.78 11.57
C THR A 98 11.02 6.18 11.12
N VAL A 99 10.32 6.68 10.10
CA VAL A 99 10.30 8.11 9.79
C VAL A 99 9.28 8.76 10.71
N VAL A 100 9.71 9.78 11.45
CA VAL A 100 8.89 10.48 12.46
C VAL A 100 8.47 11.87 11.99
N ALA A 101 9.18 12.47 11.05
CA ALA A 101 8.83 13.71 10.39
C ALA A 101 9.50 13.82 9.03
N VAL A 102 8.96 14.67 8.16
CA VAL A 102 9.58 15.07 6.89
C VAL A 102 9.62 16.59 6.84
N GLU A 103 10.79 17.16 6.64
CA GLU A 103 10.99 18.61 6.60
C GLU A 103 11.50 19.04 5.22
N GLY A 104 11.36 20.32 4.90
CA GLY A 104 11.85 20.90 3.65
C GLY A 104 10.73 21.11 2.62
N ASN A 105 11.14 21.25 1.37
CA ASN A 105 10.23 21.48 0.24
C ASN A 105 10.37 20.35 -0.77
N PRO A 106 9.35 20.09 -1.62
CA PRO A 106 9.45 19.11 -2.70
C PRO A 106 10.74 19.29 -3.52
N GLY A 107 11.50 18.23 -3.69
CA GLY A 107 12.81 18.22 -4.34
C GLY A 107 14.02 18.41 -3.40
N ALA A 108 13.80 18.89 -2.16
CA ALA A 108 14.83 19.06 -1.15
C ALA A 108 14.23 18.76 0.25
N LEU A 109 14.04 17.49 0.53
CA LEU A 109 13.43 16.99 1.75
C LEU A 109 14.47 16.36 2.67
N THR A 110 14.19 16.39 3.96
CA THR A 110 14.94 15.67 5.00
C THR A 110 13.97 14.79 5.78
N ALA A 111 14.14 13.48 5.70
CA ALA A 111 13.40 12.51 6.50
C ALA A 111 14.07 12.34 7.87
N GLN A 112 13.35 12.64 8.95
CA GLN A 112 13.82 12.43 10.33
C GLN A 112 13.47 11.03 10.79
N LEU A 113 14.47 10.29 11.32
CA LEU A 113 14.30 8.95 11.85
C LEU A 113 14.09 8.97 13.36
N GLY A 114 13.39 7.95 13.87
CA GLY A 114 13.09 7.82 15.30
C GLY A 114 14.31 7.67 16.21
N ASN A 115 15.47 7.32 15.67
CA ASN A 115 16.74 7.28 16.40
C ASN A 115 17.52 8.62 16.39
N GLY A 116 16.94 9.67 15.81
CA GLY A 116 17.55 11.00 15.71
C GLY A 116 18.44 11.21 14.48
N GLN A 117 18.65 10.21 13.65
CA GLN A 117 19.33 10.38 12.35
C GLN A 117 18.42 11.06 11.34
N THR A 118 19.02 11.62 10.31
CA THR A 118 18.31 12.24 9.17
C THR A 118 18.79 11.68 7.86
N VAL A 119 17.91 11.67 6.86
CA VAL A 119 18.22 11.27 5.47
C VAL A 119 17.75 12.37 4.54
N ASP A 120 18.69 13.01 3.85
CA ASP A 120 18.38 14.00 2.81
C ASP A 120 18.00 13.31 1.52
N CYS A 121 16.93 13.80 0.88
CA CYS A 121 16.39 13.21 -0.36
C CYS A 121 15.60 14.23 -1.19
N GLY A 122 15.36 13.92 -2.44
CA GLY A 122 14.47 14.70 -3.30
C GLY A 122 12.99 14.32 -3.18
N GLY A 123 12.70 13.15 -2.59
CA GLY A 123 11.34 12.68 -2.38
C GLY A 123 11.23 11.57 -1.34
N VAL A 124 10.04 11.46 -0.74
CA VAL A 124 9.73 10.42 0.24
C VAL A 124 8.47 9.68 -0.21
N LEU A 125 8.57 8.37 -0.45
CA LEU A 125 7.45 7.49 -0.79
C LEU A 125 6.92 6.80 0.46
N MET A 126 5.68 7.08 0.84
CA MET A 126 4.96 6.38 1.91
C MET A 126 4.27 5.12 1.35
N ALA A 127 4.92 3.97 1.48
CA ALA A 127 4.40 2.65 1.13
C ALA A 127 4.04 1.85 2.39
N THR A 128 3.35 2.51 3.34
CA THR A 128 3.07 2.02 4.69
C THR A 128 1.81 1.15 4.81
N GLY A 129 1.18 0.85 3.68
CA GLY A 129 -0.01 -0.01 3.57
C GLY A 129 -1.12 0.62 2.74
N ARG A 130 -2.20 -0.15 2.58
CA ARG A 130 -3.44 0.28 1.91
C ARG A 130 -4.61 0.02 2.86
N ARG A 131 -5.68 0.76 2.68
CA ARG A 131 -6.93 0.59 3.44
C ARG A 131 -8.12 0.59 2.47
N PRO A 132 -9.18 -0.18 2.74
CA PRO A 132 -10.42 -0.13 1.98
C PRO A 132 -10.96 1.30 1.86
N TRP A 133 -11.45 1.66 0.69
CA TRP A 133 -12.07 2.97 0.50
C TRP A 133 -13.55 2.90 0.81
N LEU A 134 -13.94 3.34 2.01
CA LEU A 134 -15.32 3.28 2.49
C LEU A 134 -16.02 4.66 2.52
N ALA A 135 -15.27 5.74 2.27
CA ALA A 135 -15.81 7.09 2.39
C ALA A 135 -16.93 7.31 1.36
N ASP A 136 -17.97 8.02 1.80
CA ASP A 136 -19.09 8.51 0.97
C ASP A 136 -19.92 7.43 0.25
N LEU A 137 -19.79 6.16 0.68
CA LEU A 137 -20.57 5.05 0.11
C LEU A 137 -21.97 4.88 0.71
N GLY A 138 -22.28 5.58 1.80
CA GLY A 138 -23.58 5.48 2.46
C GLY A 138 -23.82 4.08 3.09
N LEU A 139 -22.78 3.34 3.45
CA LEU A 139 -22.86 1.95 3.92
C LEU A 139 -23.75 1.80 5.16
N GLU A 140 -23.63 2.71 6.12
CA GLU A 140 -24.44 2.72 7.32
C GLU A 140 -25.94 2.91 7.01
N ALA A 141 -26.25 3.89 6.14
CA ALA A 141 -27.63 4.16 5.71
C ALA A 141 -28.23 2.97 4.93
N ALA A 142 -27.38 2.21 4.22
CA ALA A 142 -27.77 0.99 3.51
C ALA A 142 -27.84 -0.26 4.42
N GLY A 143 -27.41 -0.19 5.67
CA GLY A 143 -27.36 -1.30 6.61
C GLY A 143 -26.23 -2.30 6.34
N VAL A 144 -25.21 -1.90 5.58
CA VAL A 144 -24.04 -2.73 5.28
C VAL A 144 -23.08 -2.75 6.46
N ALA A 145 -22.79 -3.95 6.98
CA ALA A 145 -21.87 -4.12 8.09
C ALA A 145 -20.41 -3.85 7.67
N VAL A 146 -19.77 -3.00 8.45
CA VAL A 146 -18.33 -2.71 8.37
C VAL A 146 -17.65 -3.28 9.62
N ASP A 147 -16.56 -4.02 9.43
CA ASP A 147 -15.77 -4.60 10.49
C ASP A 147 -14.29 -4.34 10.25
N ASN A 148 -13.58 -3.80 11.24
CA ASN A 148 -12.15 -3.47 11.16
C ASN A 148 -11.79 -2.60 9.92
N GLY A 149 -12.68 -1.68 9.52
CA GLY A 149 -12.45 -0.78 8.39
C GLY A 149 -12.60 -1.41 7.01
N ARG A 150 -13.31 -2.54 6.89
CA ARG A 150 -13.63 -3.23 5.63
C ARG A 150 -15.10 -3.62 5.54
N ILE A 151 -15.62 -3.79 4.34
CA ILE A 151 -16.95 -4.38 4.14
C ILE A 151 -16.87 -5.88 4.43
N ARG A 152 -17.69 -6.34 5.39
CA ARG A 152 -17.80 -7.77 5.70
C ARG A 152 -18.64 -8.47 4.64
N VAL A 153 -18.11 -9.56 4.09
CA VAL A 153 -18.81 -10.41 3.13
C VAL A 153 -18.74 -11.89 3.54
N ASP A 154 -19.67 -12.68 3.04
CA ASP A 154 -19.65 -14.14 3.13
C ASP A 154 -18.85 -14.78 1.97
N ALA A 155 -18.85 -16.11 1.90
CA ALA A 155 -18.15 -16.87 0.84
C ALA A 155 -18.68 -16.61 -0.58
N ASN A 156 -19.85 -15.99 -0.73
CA ASN A 156 -20.46 -15.62 -2.01
C ASN A 156 -20.31 -14.12 -2.29
N SER A 157 -19.40 -13.43 -1.61
CA SER A 157 -19.20 -11.98 -1.68
C SER A 157 -20.45 -11.16 -1.31
N CYS A 158 -21.45 -11.77 -0.62
CA CYS A 158 -22.65 -11.09 -0.17
C CYS A 158 -22.38 -10.37 1.15
N THR A 159 -22.83 -9.11 1.25
CA THR A 159 -22.74 -8.33 2.49
C THR A 159 -23.83 -8.74 3.49
N SER A 160 -23.93 -8.02 4.61
CA SER A 160 -25.08 -8.15 5.55
C SER A 160 -26.44 -7.83 4.89
N VAL A 161 -26.44 -7.21 3.72
CA VAL A 161 -27.64 -6.86 2.94
C VAL A 161 -27.74 -7.75 1.71
N PRO A 162 -28.78 -8.63 1.57
CA PRO A 162 -28.82 -9.72 0.58
C PRO A 162 -28.73 -9.30 -0.90
N HIS A 163 -28.97 -8.05 -1.23
CA HIS A 163 -28.89 -7.54 -2.59
C HIS A 163 -27.65 -6.65 -2.85
N ILE A 164 -26.77 -6.51 -1.86
CA ILE A 164 -25.52 -5.77 -1.96
C ILE A 164 -24.36 -6.75 -1.77
N HIS A 165 -23.44 -6.73 -2.73
CA HIS A 165 -22.22 -7.55 -2.75
C HIS A 165 -21.00 -6.64 -2.75
N ALA A 166 -19.84 -7.15 -2.30
CA ALA A 166 -18.59 -6.43 -2.38
C ALA A 166 -17.43 -7.37 -2.75
N VAL A 167 -16.49 -6.88 -3.57
CA VAL A 167 -15.33 -7.64 -4.06
C VAL A 167 -14.06 -6.78 -4.09
N GLY A 168 -12.90 -7.42 -4.09
CA GLY A 168 -11.59 -6.76 -4.14
C GLY A 168 -11.19 -6.10 -2.83
N ASP A 169 -10.26 -5.15 -2.90
CA ASP A 169 -9.58 -4.54 -1.75
C ASP A 169 -10.54 -3.91 -0.72
N VAL A 170 -11.76 -3.57 -1.11
CA VAL A 170 -12.78 -3.03 -0.19
C VAL A 170 -13.21 -4.05 0.87
N THR A 171 -12.98 -5.36 0.62
CA THR A 171 -13.25 -6.46 1.55
C THR A 171 -12.03 -6.83 2.40
N ASP A 172 -10.83 -6.35 2.02
CA ASP A 172 -9.55 -6.59 2.68
C ASP A 172 -9.27 -8.07 2.98
N GLN A 173 -9.54 -8.94 1.99
CA GLN A 173 -9.23 -10.37 2.07
C GLN A 173 -7.86 -10.66 1.43
N VAL A 174 -7.76 -10.56 0.11
CA VAL A 174 -6.52 -10.71 -0.65
C VAL A 174 -6.39 -9.54 -1.61
N ASN A 175 -5.56 -8.57 -1.27
CA ASN A 175 -5.44 -7.30 -1.99
C ASN A 175 -4.51 -7.45 -3.22
N LEU A 176 -4.95 -8.25 -4.20
CA LEU A 176 -4.26 -8.49 -5.46
C LEU A 176 -5.23 -8.33 -6.64
N THR A 177 -4.80 -7.65 -7.68
CA THR A 177 -5.61 -7.40 -8.89
C THR A 177 -6.17 -8.68 -9.52
N PRO A 178 -5.41 -9.79 -9.72
CA PRO A 178 -5.97 -11.02 -10.27
C PRO A 178 -7.10 -11.59 -9.39
N VAL A 179 -6.96 -11.52 -8.07
CA VAL A 179 -7.99 -12.01 -7.13
C VAL A 179 -9.26 -11.17 -7.25
N ALA A 180 -9.14 -9.85 -7.23
CA ALA A 180 -10.29 -8.95 -7.40
C ALA A 180 -11.03 -9.19 -8.74
N ILE A 181 -10.29 -9.47 -9.82
CA ILE A 181 -10.87 -9.83 -11.13
C ILE A 181 -11.65 -11.15 -11.04
N ASP A 182 -11.08 -12.17 -10.41
CA ASP A 182 -11.73 -13.48 -10.28
C ASP A 182 -12.93 -13.44 -9.35
N GLU A 183 -12.88 -12.66 -8.26
CA GLU A 183 -14.05 -12.40 -7.41
C GLU A 183 -15.17 -11.72 -8.18
N GLY A 184 -14.85 -10.71 -9.01
CA GLY A 184 -15.83 -10.03 -9.87
C GLY A 184 -16.46 -10.95 -10.91
N ARG A 185 -15.68 -11.86 -11.51
CA ARG A 185 -16.18 -12.89 -12.44
C ARG A 185 -17.08 -13.90 -11.72
N ALA A 186 -16.63 -14.42 -10.57
CA ALA A 186 -17.41 -15.34 -9.76
C ALA A 186 -18.74 -14.74 -9.32
N PHE A 187 -18.75 -13.45 -8.93
CA PHE A 187 -19.98 -12.71 -8.66
C PHE A 187 -20.92 -12.70 -9.90
N ALA A 188 -20.40 -12.33 -11.06
CA ALA A 188 -21.21 -12.25 -12.28
C ALA A 188 -21.80 -13.61 -12.67
N ASP A 189 -21.00 -14.67 -12.60
CA ASP A 189 -21.44 -16.05 -12.91
C ASP A 189 -22.48 -16.55 -11.90
N SER A 190 -22.31 -16.26 -10.61
CA SER A 190 -23.22 -16.71 -9.55
C SER A 190 -24.54 -15.96 -9.54
N VAL A 191 -24.54 -14.66 -9.84
CA VAL A 191 -25.73 -13.79 -9.74
C VAL A 191 -26.53 -13.73 -11.05
N PHE A 192 -25.86 -13.79 -12.19
CA PHE A 192 -26.45 -13.61 -13.53
C PHE A 192 -26.23 -14.80 -14.46
N GLY A 193 -25.31 -15.69 -14.14
CA GLY A 193 -25.07 -16.91 -14.93
C GLY A 193 -26.06 -18.01 -14.60
N SER A 194 -26.06 -19.03 -15.45
CA SER A 194 -26.90 -20.26 -15.31
C SER A 194 -26.14 -21.38 -14.60
N ARG A 195 -25.11 -21.07 -13.86
CA ARG A 195 -24.19 -22.03 -13.20
C ARG A 195 -24.32 -22.01 -11.71
#